data_07365b688da09f94de11a0b78a6848ba
#
_entry.id   07365b688da09f94de11a0b78a6848ba
#
_cell.length_a   1.000
_cell.length_b   1.000
_cell.length_c   1.000
_cell.angle_alpha   90.00
_cell.angle_beta   90.00
_cell.angle_gamma   90.00
#
_symmetry.space_group_name_H-M   'P 1'
#
loop_
_entity.id
_entity.type
_entity.pdbx_description
1 polymer ?
#
loop_
_entity_poly.entity_id
_entity_poly.type
_entity_poly.pdbx_seq_one_letter_code
_entity_poly.pdbx_strand_id
1 'polypeptide(L)'
;MNKSRGKYASPVQTERRERILIETLKLLEVRKPEDISMDQIAHASEVSTKTLYNLFQNRNGLLLAAAARTREGFESSAGVLNAQAGIPRIIALTQQAMETFRYSPEFMESAVSLVLSMTAEEESAYNRVGRTQQWFYEQLLVAEADGDLIPGTDCLQLSQLMAASQWGVTLLWQKGIISLQTMQKQAVRKHCIDLMPFCRPEATAWLQRLLTESFNSCDFARTETWSEQALMAG
;
A
#
# COMPACT_ATOMS: atom_id res chain seq x y z
N MET A 1 -27.99 14.68 25.94
CA MET A 1 -28.32 14.22 24.56
C MET A 1 -27.65 15.16 23.56
N ASN A 2 -26.46 14.81 23.10
CA ASN A 2 -25.72 15.61 22.12
C ASN A 2 -25.62 14.77 20.85
N LYS A 3 -26.46 15.09 19.86
CA LYS A 3 -26.45 14.44 18.55
C LYS A 3 -25.19 14.88 17.80
N SER A 4 -24.19 14.02 17.69
CA SER A 4 -23.10 14.19 16.74
C SER A 4 -23.70 14.17 15.33
N ARG A 5 -23.85 15.34 14.73
CA ARG A 5 -24.13 15.50 13.30
C ARG A 5 -22.92 14.96 12.56
N GLY A 6 -23.00 13.72 12.06
CA GLY A 6 -22.11 13.25 11.03
C GLY A 6 -22.10 14.28 9.89
N LYS A 7 -20.98 14.92 9.64
CA LYS A 7 -20.79 15.82 8.50
C LYS A 7 -20.88 14.97 7.22
N TYR A 8 -22.07 14.85 6.65
CA TYR A 8 -22.20 14.49 5.25
C TYR A 8 -21.52 15.63 4.46
N ALA A 9 -20.34 15.35 3.89
CA ALA A 9 -19.71 16.28 2.97
C ALA A 9 -20.69 16.53 1.82
N SER A 10 -20.97 17.79 1.49
CA SER A 10 -21.85 18.11 0.37
C SER A 10 -21.20 17.57 -0.93
N PRO A 11 -21.99 17.18 -1.97
CA PRO A 11 -21.44 16.73 -3.25
C PRO A 11 -20.36 17.67 -3.80
N VAL A 12 -20.56 18.97 -3.64
CA VAL A 12 -19.58 20.02 -4.05
C VAL A 12 -18.28 19.94 -3.24
N GLN A 13 -18.34 19.59 -1.95
CA GLN A 13 -17.13 19.42 -1.14
C GLN A 13 -16.37 18.16 -1.53
N THR A 14 -17.07 17.09 -1.84
CA THR A 14 -16.48 15.82 -2.30
C THR A 14 -15.77 16.04 -3.64
N GLU A 15 -16.44 16.66 -4.61
CA GLU A 15 -15.89 16.98 -5.93
C GLU A 15 -14.65 17.89 -5.82
N ARG A 16 -14.74 18.93 -4.99
CA ARG A 16 -13.61 19.84 -4.74
C ARG A 16 -12.42 19.09 -4.13
N ARG A 17 -12.67 18.23 -3.15
CA ARG A 17 -11.63 17.41 -2.52
C ARG A 17 -10.95 16.49 -3.53
N GLU A 18 -11.74 15.85 -4.38
CA GLU A 18 -11.24 14.95 -5.42
C GLU A 18 -10.38 15.72 -6.45
N ARG A 19 -10.82 16.89 -6.92
CA ARG A 19 -10.04 17.73 -7.81
C ARG A 19 -8.70 18.13 -7.21
N ILE A 20 -8.65 18.50 -5.94
CA ILE A 20 -7.40 18.85 -5.25
C ILE A 20 -6.45 17.64 -5.24
N LEU A 21 -6.94 16.45 -4.94
CA LEU A 21 -6.11 15.25 -4.92
C LEU A 21 -5.56 14.90 -6.31
N ILE A 22 -6.37 15.03 -7.35
CA ILE A 22 -5.94 14.80 -8.74
C ILE A 22 -4.84 15.80 -9.15
N GLU A 23 -5.03 17.10 -8.89
CA GLU A 23 -4.02 18.12 -9.24
C GLU A 23 -2.74 17.95 -8.40
N THR A 24 -2.86 17.53 -7.12
CA THR A 24 -1.70 17.18 -6.29
C THR A 24 -0.92 16.01 -6.90
N LEU A 25 -1.59 14.95 -7.33
CA LEU A 25 -0.92 13.79 -7.95
C LEU A 25 -0.23 14.18 -9.25
N LYS A 26 -0.87 14.99 -10.12
CA LYS A 26 -0.23 15.50 -11.35
C LYS A 26 1.06 16.31 -11.07
N LEU A 27 1.06 17.13 -10.03
CA LEU A 27 2.26 17.86 -9.63
C LEU A 27 3.36 16.91 -9.15
N LEU A 28 2.99 15.84 -8.43
CA LEU A 28 3.91 14.82 -7.90
C LEU A 28 4.46 13.88 -8.97
N GLU A 29 3.86 13.82 -10.16
CA GLU A 29 4.42 13.09 -11.32
C GLU A 29 5.64 13.78 -11.93
N VAL A 30 5.77 15.12 -11.76
CA VAL A 30 6.78 15.95 -12.43
C VAL A 30 7.70 16.69 -11.48
N ARG A 31 7.46 16.64 -10.18
CA ARG A 31 8.23 17.33 -9.14
C ARG A 31 8.35 16.48 -7.89
N LYS A 32 9.44 16.65 -7.19
CA LYS A 32 9.62 16.05 -5.87
C LYS A 32 8.65 16.65 -4.85
N PRO A 33 8.18 15.85 -3.87
CA PRO A 33 7.24 16.35 -2.86
C PRO A 33 7.74 17.60 -2.14
N GLU A 34 9.05 17.68 -1.81
CA GLU A 34 9.65 18.83 -1.12
C GLU A 34 9.59 20.13 -1.93
N ASP A 35 9.55 20.05 -3.26
CA ASP A 35 9.52 21.21 -4.18
C ASP A 35 8.09 21.73 -4.43
N ILE A 36 7.07 21.09 -3.84
CA ILE A 36 5.66 21.46 -4.03
C ILE A 36 5.11 22.14 -2.79
N SER A 37 4.77 23.42 -2.89
CA SER A 37 4.15 24.18 -1.82
C SER A 37 2.62 24.06 -1.80
N MET A 38 2.02 24.34 -0.64
CA MET A 38 0.55 24.42 -0.50
C MET A 38 -0.06 25.49 -1.43
N ASP A 39 0.65 26.58 -1.69
CA ASP A 39 0.18 27.65 -2.61
C ASP A 39 0.17 27.19 -4.07
N GLN A 40 1.16 26.41 -4.49
CA GLN A 40 1.18 25.81 -5.85
C GLN A 40 0.02 24.83 -6.04
N ILE A 41 -0.25 23.98 -5.04
CA ILE A 41 -1.39 23.06 -5.08
C ILE A 41 -2.71 23.85 -5.10
N ALA A 42 -2.83 24.89 -4.29
CA ALA A 42 -4.02 25.75 -4.25
C ALA A 42 -4.28 26.38 -5.62
N HIS A 43 -3.22 26.93 -6.25
CA HIS A 43 -3.31 27.53 -7.57
C HIS A 43 -3.73 26.50 -8.63
N ALA A 44 -3.06 25.35 -8.68
CA ALA A 44 -3.37 24.27 -9.64
C ALA A 44 -4.80 23.71 -9.47
N SER A 45 -5.31 23.70 -8.23
CA SER A 45 -6.65 23.21 -7.91
C SER A 45 -7.74 24.29 -7.95
N GLU A 46 -7.39 25.53 -8.30
CA GLU A 46 -8.31 26.68 -8.33
C GLU A 46 -9.05 26.90 -7.00
N VAL A 47 -8.32 26.80 -5.88
CA VAL A 47 -8.84 27.04 -4.53
C VAL A 47 -7.93 27.98 -3.75
N SER A 48 -8.43 28.53 -2.64
CA SER A 48 -7.56 29.24 -1.71
C SER A 48 -6.73 28.28 -0.86
N THR A 49 -5.52 28.69 -0.45
CA THR A 49 -4.67 27.95 0.50
C THR A 49 -5.40 27.66 1.81
N LYS A 50 -6.27 28.59 2.26
CA LYS A 50 -7.16 28.38 3.41
C LYS A 50 -8.10 27.20 3.21
N THR A 51 -8.59 26.98 1.99
CA THR A 51 -9.44 25.83 1.66
C THR A 51 -8.67 24.52 1.80
N LEU A 52 -7.40 24.47 1.36
CA LEU A 52 -6.55 23.29 1.55
C LEU A 52 -6.36 22.96 3.03
N TYR A 53 -6.00 23.96 3.85
CA TYR A 53 -5.83 23.72 5.29
C TYR A 53 -7.12 23.26 5.97
N ASN A 54 -8.28 23.80 5.55
CA ASN A 54 -9.57 23.37 6.08
C ASN A 54 -9.92 21.91 5.72
N LEU A 55 -9.51 21.43 4.54
CA LEU A 55 -9.83 20.08 4.05
C LEU A 55 -8.82 19.02 4.49
N PHE A 56 -7.55 19.38 4.62
CA PHE A 56 -6.45 18.44 4.81
C PHE A 56 -5.61 18.72 6.06
N GLN A 57 -5.93 19.77 6.82
CA GLN A 57 -5.26 20.24 8.04
C GLN A 57 -3.83 20.76 7.78
N ASN A 58 -2.99 19.98 7.14
CA ASN A 58 -1.61 20.33 6.83
C ASN A 58 -1.13 19.63 5.54
N ARG A 59 0.11 19.92 5.15
CA ARG A 59 0.73 19.33 3.95
C ARG A 59 0.83 17.80 4.05
N ASN A 60 1.20 17.26 5.19
CA ASN A 60 1.31 15.80 5.39
C ASN A 60 -0.06 15.12 5.22
N GLY A 61 -1.11 15.71 5.80
CA GLY A 61 -2.48 15.23 5.61
C GLY A 61 -2.92 15.21 4.14
N LEU A 62 -2.51 16.21 3.35
CA LEU A 62 -2.76 16.24 1.91
C LEU A 62 -1.99 15.13 1.16
N LEU A 63 -0.70 14.96 1.43
CA LEU A 63 0.11 13.90 0.82
C LEU A 63 -0.41 12.51 1.16
N LEU A 64 -0.79 12.28 2.41
CA LEU A 64 -1.41 11.02 2.84
C LEU A 64 -2.76 10.78 2.16
N ALA A 65 -3.57 11.83 1.99
CA ALA A 65 -4.82 11.73 1.26
C ALA A 65 -4.60 11.41 -0.23
N ALA A 66 -3.57 12.01 -0.86
CA ALA A 66 -3.17 11.69 -2.23
C ALA A 66 -2.70 10.22 -2.36
N ALA A 67 -1.87 9.75 -1.44
CA ALA A 67 -1.46 8.35 -1.38
C ALA A 67 -2.66 7.39 -1.18
N ALA A 68 -3.66 7.78 -0.38
CA ALA A 68 -4.88 7.00 -0.24
C ALA A 68 -5.68 6.92 -1.54
N ARG A 69 -5.80 8.05 -2.23
CA ARG A 69 -6.50 8.14 -3.52
C ARG A 69 -5.84 7.23 -4.58
N THR A 70 -4.51 7.23 -4.63
CA THR A 70 -3.76 6.31 -5.49
C THR A 70 -4.09 4.86 -5.15
N ARG A 71 -4.11 4.49 -3.88
CA ARG A 71 -4.47 3.14 -3.43
C ARG A 71 -5.88 2.74 -3.86
N GLU A 72 -6.88 3.59 -3.65
CA GLU A 72 -8.26 3.33 -4.08
C GLU A 72 -8.34 3.07 -5.59
N GLY A 73 -7.49 3.73 -6.38
CA GLY A 73 -7.36 3.50 -7.81
C GLY A 73 -6.90 2.09 -8.15
N PHE A 74 -5.96 1.50 -7.40
CA PHE A 74 -5.56 0.11 -7.70
C PHE A 74 -6.53 -0.91 -7.12
N GLU A 75 -7.11 -0.68 -5.94
CA GLU A 75 -8.13 -1.56 -5.38
C GLU A 75 -9.33 -1.71 -6.34
N SER A 76 -9.66 -0.65 -7.08
CA SER A 76 -10.70 -0.63 -8.09
C SER A 76 -10.24 -0.96 -9.52
N SER A 77 -8.96 -1.28 -9.72
CA SER A 77 -8.43 -1.61 -11.05
C SER A 77 -9.02 -2.91 -11.59
N ALA A 78 -9.20 -2.98 -12.92
CA ALA A 78 -9.74 -4.18 -13.58
C ALA A 78 -8.88 -5.43 -13.28
N GLY A 79 -7.56 -5.29 -13.19
CA GLY A 79 -6.66 -6.40 -12.86
C GLY A 79 -6.93 -7.01 -11.49
N VAL A 80 -7.27 -6.19 -10.49
CA VAL A 80 -7.61 -6.65 -9.13
C VAL A 80 -9.04 -7.19 -9.08
N LEU A 81 -10.00 -6.47 -9.66
CA LEU A 81 -11.41 -6.85 -9.61
C LEU A 81 -11.72 -8.12 -10.41
N ASN A 82 -10.99 -8.38 -11.51
CA ASN A 82 -11.15 -9.59 -12.32
C ASN A 82 -10.44 -10.81 -11.71
N ALA A 83 -9.52 -10.63 -10.75
CA ALA A 83 -8.97 -11.75 -10.02
C ALA A 83 -10.06 -12.40 -9.17
N GLN A 84 -10.07 -13.74 -9.10
CA GLN A 84 -10.94 -14.47 -8.18
C GLN A 84 -10.74 -13.92 -6.76
N ALA A 85 -11.82 -13.70 -6.01
CA ALA A 85 -11.75 -13.27 -4.62
C ALA A 85 -10.95 -14.30 -3.77
N GLY A 86 -10.48 -13.88 -2.61
CA GLY A 86 -9.63 -14.71 -1.78
C GLY A 86 -8.16 -14.58 -2.12
N ILE A 87 -7.41 -15.69 -2.10
CA ILE A 87 -5.95 -15.72 -2.29
C ILE A 87 -5.50 -15.10 -3.63
N PRO A 88 -6.13 -15.41 -4.79
CA PRO A 88 -5.73 -14.80 -6.06
C PRO A 88 -5.82 -13.28 -6.06
N ARG A 89 -6.85 -12.71 -5.42
CA ARG A 89 -7.02 -11.26 -5.31
C ARG A 89 -5.99 -10.61 -4.40
N ILE A 90 -5.54 -11.30 -3.34
CA ILE A 90 -4.42 -10.84 -2.51
C ILE A 90 -3.16 -10.64 -3.36
N ILE A 91 -2.83 -11.62 -4.20
CA ILE A 91 -1.66 -11.55 -5.08
C ILE A 91 -1.82 -10.45 -6.13
N ALA A 92 -2.97 -10.37 -6.79
CA ALA A 92 -3.23 -9.36 -7.82
C ALA A 92 -3.14 -7.92 -7.26
N LEU A 93 -3.71 -7.66 -6.08
CA LEU A 93 -3.60 -6.36 -5.43
C LEU A 93 -2.16 -6.02 -5.06
N THR A 94 -1.42 -7.00 -4.53
CA THR A 94 -0.02 -6.80 -4.18
C THR A 94 0.80 -6.42 -5.41
N GLN A 95 0.63 -7.11 -6.53
CA GLN A 95 1.28 -6.80 -7.79
C GLN A 95 0.93 -5.38 -8.26
N GLN A 96 -0.35 -5.05 -8.29
CA GLN A 96 -0.83 -3.74 -8.73
C GLN A 96 -0.32 -2.61 -7.82
N ALA A 97 -0.33 -2.81 -6.50
CA ALA A 97 0.21 -1.84 -5.55
C ALA A 97 1.71 -1.62 -5.77
N MET A 98 2.48 -2.69 -6.01
CA MET A 98 3.91 -2.58 -6.27
C MET A 98 4.23 -1.86 -7.60
N GLU A 99 3.41 -2.05 -8.64
CA GLU A 99 3.58 -1.32 -9.89
C GLU A 99 3.45 0.19 -9.70
N THR A 100 2.63 0.66 -8.78
CA THR A 100 2.44 2.10 -8.54
C THR A 100 3.70 2.79 -8.06
N PHE A 101 4.56 2.09 -7.33
CA PHE A 101 5.85 2.63 -6.89
C PHE A 101 6.79 2.98 -8.07
N ARG A 102 6.55 2.44 -9.27
CA ARG A 102 7.34 2.74 -10.47
C ARG A 102 6.98 4.08 -11.11
N TYR A 103 5.72 4.52 -10.97
CA TYR A 103 5.26 5.74 -11.63
C TYR A 103 5.72 7.02 -10.93
N SER A 104 5.83 7.01 -9.61
CA SER A 104 6.28 8.16 -8.82
C SER A 104 7.05 7.69 -7.59
N PRO A 105 8.30 7.18 -7.76
CA PRO A 105 9.06 6.60 -6.65
C PRO A 105 9.33 7.61 -5.53
N GLU A 106 9.67 8.86 -5.83
CA GLU A 106 9.94 9.90 -4.84
C GLU A 106 8.69 10.26 -4.03
N PHE A 107 7.53 10.31 -4.67
CA PHE A 107 6.26 10.51 -3.95
C PHE A 107 5.95 9.33 -3.03
N MET A 108 6.10 8.10 -3.53
CA MET A 108 5.84 6.90 -2.73
C MET A 108 6.82 6.78 -1.56
N GLU A 109 8.10 7.12 -1.77
CA GLU A 109 9.10 7.18 -0.70
C GLU A 109 8.69 8.17 0.39
N SER A 110 8.26 9.38 0.01
CA SER A 110 7.78 10.39 0.94
C SER A 110 6.51 9.95 1.67
N ALA A 111 5.54 9.35 0.95
CA ALA A 111 4.30 8.86 1.54
C ALA A 111 4.56 7.71 2.55
N VAL A 112 5.44 6.77 2.21
CA VAL A 112 5.86 5.68 3.10
C VAL A 112 6.60 6.24 4.32
N SER A 113 7.52 7.20 4.13
CA SER A 113 8.23 7.84 5.23
C SER A 113 7.26 8.51 6.21
N LEU A 114 6.23 9.20 5.71
CA LEU A 114 5.18 9.78 6.54
C LEU A 114 4.43 8.72 7.34
N VAL A 115 4.00 7.63 6.70
CA VAL A 115 3.29 6.53 7.39
C VAL A 115 4.16 5.90 8.46
N LEU A 116 5.43 5.62 8.17
CA LEU A 116 6.35 4.99 9.11
C LEU A 116 6.77 5.91 10.28
N SER A 117 6.60 7.23 10.14
CA SER A 117 6.85 8.21 11.20
C SER A 117 5.61 8.58 12.03
N MET A 118 4.44 8.05 11.70
CA MET A 118 3.20 8.31 12.44
C MET A 118 3.29 7.80 13.87
N THR A 119 2.73 8.59 14.78
CA THR A 119 2.41 8.12 16.13
C THR A 119 1.20 7.16 16.08
N ALA A 120 0.99 6.40 17.15
CA ALA A 120 -0.17 5.52 17.26
C ALA A 120 -1.51 6.29 17.17
N GLU A 121 -1.55 7.54 17.65
CA GLU A 121 -2.73 8.40 17.57
C GLU A 121 -3.01 8.83 16.13
N GLU A 122 -1.98 9.23 15.38
CA GLU A 122 -2.09 9.58 13.96
C GLU A 122 -2.48 8.37 13.12
N GLU A 123 -1.89 7.18 13.36
CA GLU A 123 -2.29 5.95 12.67
C GLU A 123 -3.76 5.61 12.97
N SER A 124 -4.22 5.78 14.21
CA SER A 124 -5.64 5.62 14.56
C SER A 124 -6.55 6.56 13.77
N ALA A 125 -6.10 7.79 13.49
CA ALA A 125 -6.86 8.77 12.71
C ALA A 125 -6.84 8.50 11.20
N TYR A 126 -5.69 8.11 10.65
CA TYR A 126 -5.50 7.89 9.21
C TYR A 126 -5.68 6.44 8.78
N ASN A 127 -5.52 5.49 9.70
CA ASN A 127 -5.71 4.03 9.51
C ASN A 127 -4.98 3.48 8.26
N ARG A 128 -3.70 3.79 8.10
CA ARG A 128 -2.93 3.39 6.90
C ARG A 128 -2.47 1.94 6.96
N VAL A 129 -1.87 1.57 8.08
CA VAL A 129 -1.40 0.20 8.32
C VAL A 129 -2.58 -0.72 8.57
N GLY A 130 -3.53 -0.29 9.42
CA GLY A 130 -4.73 -1.04 9.74
C GLY A 130 -5.61 -1.33 8.51
N ARG A 131 -5.69 -0.41 7.53
CA ARG A 131 -6.42 -0.66 6.29
C ARG A 131 -5.78 -1.75 5.42
N THR A 132 -4.45 -1.88 5.42
CA THR A 132 -3.76 -2.98 4.75
C THR A 132 -4.12 -4.32 5.38
N GLN A 133 -4.09 -4.40 6.71
CA GLN A 133 -4.50 -5.58 7.45
C GLN A 133 -5.97 -5.93 7.20
N GLN A 134 -6.87 -4.95 7.29
CA GLN A 134 -8.30 -5.13 7.08
C GLN A 134 -8.61 -5.73 5.71
N TRP A 135 -7.94 -5.24 4.68
CA TRP A 135 -8.12 -5.74 3.33
C TRP A 135 -7.66 -7.20 3.19
N PHE A 136 -6.50 -7.56 3.75
CA PHE A 136 -6.07 -8.97 3.79
C PHE A 136 -7.06 -9.84 4.54
N TYR A 137 -7.55 -9.38 5.69
CA TYR A 137 -8.52 -10.10 6.49
C TYR A 137 -9.79 -10.43 5.70
N GLU A 138 -10.35 -9.45 5.00
CA GLU A 138 -11.55 -9.63 4.16
C GLU A 138 -11.33 -10.70 3.07
N GLN A 139 -10.18 -10.72 2.41
CA GLN A 139 -9.87 -11.72 1.40
C GLN A 139 -9.59 -13.10 2.00
N LEU A 140 -8.99 -13.18 3.18
CA LEU A 140 -8.78 -14.45 3.88
C LEU A 140 -10.10 -15.08 4.33
N LEU A 141 -11.09 -14.29 4.76
CA LEU A 141 -12.43 -14.81 5.07
C LEU A 141 -13.12 -15.41 3.83
N VAL A 142 -12.92 -14.82 2.66
CA VAL A 142 -13.42 -15.41 1.40
C VAL A 142 -12.70 -16.73 1.11
N ALA A 143 -11.38 -16.77 1.23
CA ALA A 143 -10.59 -17.99 1.01
C ALA A 143 -10.95 -19.11 2.00
N GLU A 144 -11.31 -18.77 3.24
CA GLU A 144 -11.81 -19.73 4.23
C GLU A 144 -13.18 -20.27 3.81
N ALA A 145 -14.11 -19.40 3.39
CA ALA A 145 -15.43 -19.81 2.94
C ALA A 145 -15.40 -20.67 1.68
N ASP A 146 -14.47 -20.40 0.76
CA ASP A 146 -14.26 -21.17 -0.48
C ASP A 146 -13.52 -22.50 -0.21
N GLY A 147 -13.01 -22.70 1.01
CA GLY A 147 -12.30 -23.92 1.40
C GLY A 147 -10.85 -23.99 0.92
N ASP A 148 -10.24 -22.86 0.59
CA ASP A 148 -8.83 -22.77 0.19
C ASP A 148 -7.88 -22.87 1.39
N LEU A 149 -8.37 -22.50 2.59
CA LEU A 149 -7.59 -22.57 3.84
C LEU A 149 -7.86 -23.87 4.61
N ILE A 150 -6.88 -24.28 5.41
CA ILE A 150 -7.06 -25.39 6.36
C ILE A 150 -8.03 -24.99 7.47
N PRO A 151 -8.89 -25.89 7.94
CA PRO A 151 -9.85 -25.59 9.00
C PRO A 151 -9.18 -25.09 10.28
N GLY A 152 -9.72 -24.01 10.87
CA GLY A 152 -9.20 -23.42 12.11
C GLY A 152 -8.06 -22.43 11.90
N THR A 153 -7.79 -22.02 10.65
CA THR A 153 -6.86 -20.92 10.38
C THR A 153 -7.37 -19.63 11.03
N ASP A 154 -6.55 -19.01 11.88
CA ASP A 154 -6.85 -17.68 12.44
C ASP A 154 -6.59 -16.60 11.36
N CYS A 155 -7.62 -16.28 10.58
CA CYS A 155 -7.56 -15.28 9.51
C CYS A 155 -7.20 -13.89 10.03
N LEU A 156 -7.58 -13.54 11.27
CA LEU A 156 -7.23 -12.24 11.86
C LEU A 156 -5.74 -12.16 12.14
N GLN A 157 -5.17 -13.16 12.82
CA GLN A 157 -3.75 -13.21 13.12
C GLN A 157 -2.92 -13.30 11.83
N LEU A 158 -3.34 -14.12 10.87
CA LEU A 158 -2.65 -14.23 9.58
C LEU A 158 -2.63 -12.91 8.82
N SER A 159 -3.75 -12.16 8.80
CA SER A 159 -3.81 -10.84 8.19
C SER A 159 -2.87 -9.81 8.83
N GLN A 160 -2.71 -9.88 10.15
CA GLN A 160 -1.77 -9.04 10.90
C GLN A 160 -0.32 -9.35 10.52
N LEU A 161 0.06 -10.63 10.45
CA LEU A 161 1.39 -11.05 10.04
C LEU A 161 1.69 -10.65 8.59
N MET A 162 0.73 -10.81 7.69
CA MET A 162 0.86 -10.39 6.29
C MET A 162 1.03 -8.88 6.16
N ALA A 163 0.27 -8.08 6.90
CA ALA A 163 0.43 -6.63 6.91
C ALA A 163 1.78 -6.21 7.47
N ALA A 164 2.22 -6.81 8.58
CA ALA A 164 3.53 -6.53 9.18
C ALA A 164 4.67 -6.84 8.21
N SER A 165 4.64 -8.00 7.54
CA SER A 165 5.66 -8.37 6.55
C SER A 165 5.61 -7.48 5.31
N GLN A 166 4.44 -7.02 4.86
CA GLN A 166 4.31 -6.05 3.77
C GLN A 166 4.98 -4.72 4.10
N TRP A 167 4.70 -4.16 5.27
CA TRP A 167 5.33 -2.92 5.73
C TRP A 167 6.82 -3.10 6.01
N GLY A 168 7.25 -4.29 6.45
CA GLY A 168 8.66 -4.62 6.62
C GLY A 168 9.46 -4.54 5.31
N VAL A 169 8.98 -5.15 4.24
CA VAL A 169 9.61 -5.06 2.91
C VAL A 169 9.62 -3.62 2.39
N THR A 170 8.53 -2.89 2.61
CA THR A 170 8.42 -1.48 2.20
C THR A 170 9.39 -0.59 2.98
N LEU A 171 9.58 -0.84 4.28
CA LEU A 171 10.59 -0.16 5.12
C LEU A 171 12.01 -0.40 4.62
N LEU A 172 12.37 -1.65 4.28
CA LEU A 172 13.70 -1.96 3.75
C LEU A 172 14.01 -1.19 2.47
N TRP A 173 13.03 -1.06 1.57
CA TRP A 173 13.15 -0.21 0.39
C TRP A 173 13.29 1.27 0.75
N GLN A 174 12.43 1.80 1.59
CA GLN A 174 12.47 3.21 2.03
C GLN A 174 13.81 3.59 2.68
N LYS A 175 14.46 2.62 3.37
CA LYS A 175 15.80 2.79 3.94
C LYS A 175 16.95 2.59 2.93
N GLY A 176 16.65 2.31 1.67
CA GLY A 176 17.66 2.04 0.64
C GLY A 176 18.41 0.73 0.83
N ILE A 177 17.93 -0.18 1.71
CA ILE A 177 18.56 -1.48 1.97
C ILE A 177 18.31 -2.44 0.79
N ILE A 178 17.14 -2.34 0.16
CA ILE A 178 16.79 -3.10 -1.05
C ILE A 178 16.33 -2.14 -2.15
N SER A 179 16.56 -2.52 -3.41
CA SER A 179 16.08 -1.76 -4.56
C SER A 179 14.55 -1.85 -4.71
N LEU A 180 13.97 -0.91 -5.47
CA LEU A 180 12.54 -0.96 -5.82
C LEU A 180 12.18 -2.28 -6.50
N GLN A 181 13.01 -2.75 -7.44
CA GLN A 181 12.80 -4.01 -8.14
C GLN A 181 12.80 -5.20 -7.17
N THR A 182 13.72 -5.21 -6.20
CA THR A 182 13.78 -6.24 -5.16
C THR A 182 12.55 -6.21 -4.27
N MET A 183 12.10 -5.02 -3.85
CA MET A 183 10.88 -4.85 -3.07
C MET A 183 9.66 -5.43 -3.80
N GLN A 184 9.49 -5.10 -5.08
CA GLN A 184 8.37 -5.58 -5.89
C GLN A 184 8.32 -7.11 -5.97
N LYS A 185 9.48 -7.75 -6.21
CA LYS A 185 9.58 -9.21 -6.25
C LYS A 185 9.33 -9.83 -4.88
N GLN A 186 9.92 -9.28 -3.83
CA GLN A 186 9.77 -9.80 -2.47
C GLN A 186 8.35 -9.65 -1.93
N ALA A 187 7.62 -8.59 -2.30
CA ALA A 187 6.26 -8.37 -1.84
C ALA A 187 5.31 -9.53 -2.24
N VAL A 188 5.40 -10.03 -3.46
CA VAL A 188 4.59 -11.18 -3.92
C VAL A 188 5.09 -12.48 -3.29
N ARG A 189 6.41 -12.71 -3.32
CA ARG A 189 7.03 -13.94 -2.80
C ARG A 189 6.72 -14.18 -1.34
N LYS A 190 6.84 -13.13 -0.52
CA LYS A 190 6.56 -13.26 0.91
C LYS A 190 5.10 -13.64 1.17
N HIS A 191 4.13 -13.09 0.39
CA HIS A 191 2.73 -13.47 0.56
C HIS A 191 2.49 -14.93 0.16
N CYS A 192 3.17 -15.43 -0.89
CA CYS A 192 3.14 -16.85 -1.20
C CYS A 192 3.65 -17.68 -0.01
N ILE A 193 4.78 -17.28 0.59
CA ILE A 193 5.39 -17.97 1.74
C ILE A 193 4.52 -17.87 2.99
N ASP A 194 3.95 -16.69 3.28
CA ASP A 194 3.09 -16.45 4.44
C ASP A 194 1.81 -17.32 4.39
N LEU A 195 1.25 -17.52 3.18
CA LEU A 195 -0.03 -18.20 2.98
C LEU A 195 0.11 -19.74 2.90
N MET A 196 1.18 -20.26 2.26
CA MET A 196 1.32 -21.69 1.98
C MET A 196 1.10 -22.62 3.19
N PRO A 197 1.59 -22.32 4.42
CA PRO A 197 1.38 -23.17 5.58
C PRO A 197 -0.09 -23.32 6.00
N PHE A 198 -0.94 -22.41 5.58
CA PHE A 198 -2.34 -22.33 5.96
C PHE A 198 -3.29 -22.71 4.81
N CYS A 199 -2.75 -23.07 3.65
CA CYS A 199 -3.53 -23.40 2.47
C CYS A 199 -3.74 -24.90 2.33
N ARG A 200 -4.86 -25.29 1.70
CA ARG A 200 -5.08 -26.65 1.23
C ARG A 200 -4.21 -26.99 0.02
N PRO A 201 -4.04 -28.28 -0.34
CA PRO A 201 -3.07 -28.71 -1.34
C PRO A 201 -3.18 -27.99 -2.69
N GLU A 202 -4.40 -27.71 -3.19
CA GLU A 202 -4.64 -27.05 -4.47
C GLU A 202 -4.13 -25.60 -4.46
N ALA A 203 -4.51 -24.83 -3.43
CA ALA A 203 -4.06 -23.46 -3.25
C ALA A 203 -2.54 -23.39 -2.99
N THR A 204 -2.01 -24.32 -2.20
CA THR A 204 -0.56 -24.44 -1.97
C THR A 204 0.19 -24.71 -3.28
N ALA A 205 -0.27 -25.63 -4.13
CA ALA A 205 0.34 -25.92 -5.42
C ALA A 205 0.33 -24.71 -6.36
N TRP A 206 -0.75 -23.92 -6.35
CA TRP A 206 -0.82 -22.68 -7.12
C TRP A 206 0.18 -21.64 -6.64
N LEU A 207 0.29 -21.41 -5.32
CA LEU A 207 1.26 -20.50 -4.73
C LEU A 207 2.71 -20.93 -4.98
N GLN A 208 3.00 -22.24 -4.96
CA GLN A 208 4.32 -22.80 -5.29
C GLN A 208 4.71 -22.53 -6.75
N ARG A 209 3.77 -22.66 -7.70
CA ARG A 209 4.03 -22.32 -9.11
C ARG A 209 4.38 -20.84 -9.25
N LEU A 210 3.58 -19.94 -8.66
CA LEU A 210 3.85 -18.50 -8.67
C LEU A 210 5.22 -18.17 -8.07
N LEU A 211 5.57 -18.80 -6.97
CA LEU A 211 6.87 -18.61 -6.33
C LEU A 211 8.01 -19.04 -7.25
N THR A 212 7.89 -20.21 -7.90
CA THR A 212 8.87 -20.74 -8.84
C THR A 212 9.03 -19.88 -10.08
N GLU A 213 7.93 -19.42 -10.69
CA GLU A 213 7.93 -18.51 -11.83
C GLU A 213 8.60 -17.18 -11.49
N SER A 214 8.35 -16.67 -10.28
CA SER A 214 8.99 -15.47 -9.77
C SER A 214 10.50 -15.61 -9.59
N PHE A 215 11.01 -16.83 -9.31
CA PHE A 215 12.45 -17.08 -9.25
C PHE A 215 13.10 -17.15 -10.63
N ASN A 216 12.42 -17.77 -11.60
CA ASN A 216 12.96 -17.96 -12.95
C ASN A 216 13.03 -16.68 -13.77
N SER A 217 12.16 -15.71 -13.49
CA SER A 217 12.21 -14.37 -14.09
C SER A 217 13.25 -13.42 -13.44
N CYS A 218 14.05 -13.94 -12.52
CA CYS A 218 15.13 -13.20 -11.91
C CYS A 218 16.42 -13.33 -12.73
N ASP A 219 16.75 -12.31 -13.50
CA ASP A 219 18.12 -11.88 -13.60
C ASP A 219 18.60 -11.52 -12.20
N PHE A 220 19.15 -12.49 -11.48
CA PHE A 220 20.07 -12.23 -10.39
C PHE A 220 21.31 -11.58 -11.01
N ALA A 221 21.24 -10.29 -11.36
CA ALA A 221 22.44 -9.52 -11.27
C ALA A 221 22.89 -9.67 -9.82
N ARG A 222 24.01 -10.35 -9.66
CA ARG A 222 24.77 -10.47 -8.40
C ARG A 222 25.24 -9.09 -7.99
N THR A 223 24.36 -8.24 -7.53
CA THR A 223 24.69 -6.95 -6.95
C THR A 223 23.61 -6.68 -5.94
N GLU A 224 24.08 -6.61 -4.75
CA GLU A 224 23.39 -6.31 -3.49
C GLU A 224 22.94 -7.55 -2.68
N THR A 225 23.87 -8.47 -2.49
CA THR A 225 23.96 -9.19 -1.23
C THR A 225 24.13 -8.15 -0.12
N TRP A 226 23.47 -8.34 1.01
CA TRP A 226 23.94 -7.80 2.29
C TRP A 226 25.45 -7.87 2.27
N SER A 227 26.13 -6.73 2.17
CA SER A 227 27.57 -6.76 2.01
C SER A 227 28.12 -7.59 3.16
N GLU A 228 28.92 -8.60 2.85
CA GLU A 228 29.60 -9.41 3.86
C GLU A 228 30.34 -8.53 4.90
N GLN A 229 30.63 -7.28 4.56
CA GLN A 229 31.17 -6.26 5.45
C GLN A 229 30.23 -5.85 6.58
N ALA A 230 28.89 -5.93 6.42
CA ALA A 230 27.95 -5.60 7.50
C ALA A 230 27.83 -6.75 8.53
N LEU A 231 28.13 -7.99 8.13
CA LEU A 231 28.15 -9.17 9.01
C LEU A 231 29.50 -9.36 9.74
N MET A 232 30.58 -8.71 9.28
CA MET A 232 31.90 -8.80 9.88
C MET A 232 32.20 -7.64 10.83
N ALA A 233 31.30 -6.67 10.99
CA ALA A 233 31.48 -5.49 11.84
C ALA A 233 30.64 -5.54 13.15
N GLY A 234 30.13 -6.73 13.55
CA GLY A 234 29.41 -6.96 14.81
C GLY A 234 30.16 -7.88 15.74
#